data_e6e54f1ff8ee1903fdf5fb9430904d54
#
_entry.id   e6e54f1ff8ee1903fdf5fb9430904d54
#
_cell.length_a   1.000
_cell.length_b   1.000
_cell.length_c   1.000
_cell.angle_alpha   90.00
_cell.angle_beta   90.00
_cell.angle_gamma   90.00
#
_symmetry.space_group_name_H-M   'P 1'
#
loop_
_entity.id
_entity.type
_entity.pdbx_description
1 polymer ?
#
loop_
_entity_poly.entity_id
_entity_poly.type
_entity_poly.pdbx_seq_one_letter_code
_entity_poly.pdbx_strand_id
1 'polypeptide(L)'
;METTLLNILNIFFYVFHTVLIVFNLFGWIFPKTRKLHFYSLIILLFSWILLGIWYGFGYCFITDWHYQVLRKLGETGMPSSYIAFLIEKFTGWLPEADLVNTWTVVITAVLLVCSVWVNFVKK
;
A
#
# COMPACT_ATOMS: atom_id res chain seq x y z
N MET A 1 2.81 -15.44 24.62
CA MET A 1 3.47 -15.90 23.39
C MET A 1 2.76 -15.40 22.12
N GLU A 2 1.45 -15.53 22.09
CA GLU A 2 0.68 -15.01 20.95
C GLU A 2 0.86 -13.50 20.75
N THR A 3 0.86 -12.74 21.85
CA THR A 3 1.07 -11.28 21.78
C THR A 3 2.44 -10.94 21.20
N THR A 4 3.47 -11.70 21.56
CA THR A 4 4.82 -11.50 21.02
C THR A 4 4.84 -11.73 19.51
N LEU A 5 4.21 -12.80 19.05
CA LEU A 5 4.11 -13.09 17.62
C LEU A 5 3.35 -11.98 16.89
N LEU A 6 2.25 -11.50 17.47
CA LEU A 6 1.46 -10.42 16.86
C LEU A 6 2.28 -9.13 16.78
N ASN A 7 3.07 -8.82 17.79
CA ASN A 7 3.95 -7.64 17.76
C ASN A 7 5.03 -7.75 16.67
N ILE A 8 5.60 -8.95 16.50
CA ILE A 8 6.58 -9.20 15.44
C ILE A 8 5.93 -9.03 14.08
N LEU A 9 4.75 -9.58 13.88
CA LEU A 9 4.02 -9.45 12.62
C LEU A 9 3.64 -7.98 12.35
N ASN A 10 3.26 -7.25 13.39
CA ASN A 10 2.95 -5.83 13.25
C ASN A 10 4.16 -5.05 12.72
N ILE A 11 5.32 -5.25 13.32
CA ILE A 11 6.56 -4.59 12.87
C ILE A 11 6.91 -5.03 11.44
N PHE A 12 6.79 -6.32 11.16
CA PHE A 12 7.04 -6.87 9.82
C PHE A 12 6.17 -6.17 8.77
N PHE A 13 4.87 -6.03 9.02
CA PHE A 13 3.97 -5.41 8.06
C PHE A 13 4.25 -3.92 7.88
N TYR A 14 4.62 -3.20 8.95
CA TYR A 14 5.02 -1.80 8.82
C TYR A 14 6.22 -1.65 7.88
N VAL A 15 7.26 -2.45 8.11
CA VAL A 15 8.48 -2.39 7.30
C VAL A 15 8.20 -2.83 5.88
N PHE A 16 7.56 -3.98 5.71
CA PHE A 16 7.26 -4.55 4.40
C PHE A 16 6.39 -3.61 3.56
N HIS A 17 5.32 -3.09 4.14
CA HIS A 17 4.40 -2.24 3.42
C HIS A 17 5.06 -0.90 3.05
N THR A 18 5.84 -0.32 3.97
CA THR A 18 6.57 0.91 3.70
C THR A 18 7.59 0.72 2.58
N VAL A 19 8.34 -0.37 2.62
CA VAL A 19 9.29 -0.72 1.55
C VAL A 19 8.56 -0.88 0.22
N LEU A 20 7.42 -1.55 0.23
CA LEU A 20 6.62 -1.76 -0.98
C LEU A 20 6.12 -0.43 -1.55
N ILE A 21 5.65 0.49 -0.69
CA ILE A 21 5.21 1.81 -1.11
C ILE A 21 6.36 2.58 -1.76
N VAL A 22 7.53 2.61 -1.11
CA VAL A 22 8.71 3.28 -1.64
C VAL A 22 9.13 2.67 -2.97
N PHE A 23 9.13 1.34 -3.06
CA PHE A 23 9.46 0.64 -4.30
C PHE A 23 8.49 1.01 -5.42
N ASN A 24 7.19 1.08 -5.13
CA ASN A 24 6.20 1.46 -6.14
C ASN A 24 6.36 2.90 -6.60
N LEU A 25 6.83 3.79 -5.73
CA LEU A 25 7.08 5.18 -6.10
C LEU A 25 8.31 5.35 -7.00
N PHE A 26 9.36 4.57 -6.77
CA PHE A 26 10.66 4.82 -7.40
C PHE A 26 11.21 3.68 -8.24
N GLY A 27 10.61 2.49 -8.19
CA GLY A 27 11.14 1.30 -8.87
C GLY A 27 11.16 1.41 -10.40
N TRP A 28 10.33 2.28 -10.98
CA TRP A 28 10.29 2.49 -12.42
C TRP A 28 11.52 3.25 -12.96
N ILE A 29 12.25 3.94 -12.07
CA ILE A 29 13.40 4.75 -12.45
C ILE A 29 14.60 3.87 -12.82
N PHE A 30 14.78 2.75 -12.14
CA PHE A 30 15.95 1.89 -12.29
C PHE A 30 15.71 0.79 -13.30
N PRO A 31 16.59 0.63 -14.33
CA PRO A 31 16.37 -0.39 -15.37
C PRO A 31 16.22 -1.81 -14.84
N LYS A 32 16.92 -2.14 -13.74
CA LYS A 32 16.90 -3.49 -13.18
C LYS A 32 15.58 -3.83 -12.50
N THR A 33 14.81 -2.84 -12.08
CA THR A 33 13.58 -3.05 -11.32
C THR A 33 12.32 -2.70 -12.11
N ARG A 34 12.44 -2.21 -13.33
CA ARG A 34 11.28 -1.77 -14.13
C ARG A 34 10.24 -2.84 -14.34
N LYS A 35 10.66 -4.05 -14.68
CA LYS A 35 9.73 -5.16 -14.90
C LYS A 35 9.03 -5.55 -13.62
N LEU A 36 9.80 -5.68 -12.54
CA LEU A 36 9.25 -6.03 -11.23
C LEU A 36 8.28 -4.96 -10.77
N HIS A 37 8.61 -3.69 -10.99
CA HIS A 37 7.72 -2.57 -10.67
C HIS A 37 6.39 -2.68 -11.42
N PHE A 38 6.43 -2.98 -12.71
CA PHE A 38 5.22 -3.14 -13.51
C PHE A 38 4.34 -4.26 -12.96
N TYR A 39 4.91 -5.43 -12.68
CA TYR A 39 4.15 -6.54 -12.11
C TYR A 39 3.61 -6.20 -10.73
N SER A 40 4.39 -5.50 -9.92
CA SER A 40 3.95 -5.05 -8.59
C SER A 40 2.71 -4.16 -8.69
N LEU A 41 2.70 -3.21 -9.63
CA LEU A 41 1.53 -2.34 -9.83
C LEU A 41 0.31 -3.11 -10.32
N ILE A 42 0.49 -4.08 -11.22
CA ILE A 42 -0.62 -4.89 -11.71
C ILE A 42 -1.25 -5.70 -10.56
N ILE A 43 -0.41 -6.31 -9.74
CA ILE A 43 -0.88 -7.06 -8.57
C ILE A 43 -1.62 -6.13 -7.59
N LEU A 44 -1.07 -4.95 -7.36
CA LEU A 44 -1.68 -3.96 -6.47
C LEU A 44 -3.05 -3.51 -6.98
N LEU A 45 -3.15 -3.19 -8.27
CA LEU A 45 -4.41 -2.75 -8.86
C LEU A 45 -5.45 -3.86 -8.85
N PHE A 46 -5.03 -5.09 -9.14
CA PHE A 46 -5.92 -6.25 -9.05
C PHE A 46 -6.47 -6.41 -7.63
N SER A 47 -5.59 -6.26 -6.63
CA SER A 47 -5.98 -6.31 -5.21
C SER A 47 -6.99 -5.21 -4.88
N TRP A 48 -6.75 -3.99 -5.35
CA TRP A 48 -7.65 -2.86 -5.11
C TRP A 48 -9.04 -3.09 -5.71
N ILE A 49 -9.11 -3.67 -6.90
CA ILE A 49 -10.38 -3.96 -7.55
C ILE A 49 -11.12 -5.07 -6.79
N LEU A 50 -10.40 -6.15 -6.49
CA LEU A 50 -11.00 -7.32 -5.83
C LEU A 50 -11.48 -7.00 -4.42
N LEU A 51 -10.63 -6.41 -3.59
CA LEU A 51 -10.99 -6.07 -2.22
C LEU A 51 -11.85 -4.82 -2.16
N GLY A 52 -11.79 -3.98 -3.17
CA GLY A 52 -12.64 -2.79 -3.26
C GLY A 52 -14.12 -3.10 -3.31
N ILE A 53 -14.50 -4.31 -3.76
CA ILE A 53 -15.89 -4.75 -3.75
C ILE A 53 -16.43 -4.80 -2.32
N TRP A 54 -15.59 -5.18 -1.35
CA TRP A 54 -16.00 -5.33 0.04
C TRP A 54 -15.62 -4.15 0.93
N TYR A 55 -14.46 -3.52 0.69
CA TYR A 55 -13.88 -2.54 1.61
C TYR A 55 -13.72 -1.14 1.03
N GLY A 56 -14.04 -0.96 -0.24
CA GLY A 56 -13.82 0.31 -0.93
C GLY A 56 -12.55 0.29 -1.76
N PHE A 57 -12.58 0.99 -2.87
CA PHE A 57 -11.46 1.02 -3.82
C PHE A 57 -10.21 1.62 -3.17
N GLY A 58 -9.08 0.99 -3.39
CA GLY A 58 -7.80 1.41 -2.82
C GLY A 58 -7.38 0.62 -1.60
N TYR A 59 -8.15 -0.39 -1.20
CA TYR A 59 -7.84 -1.22 -0.05
C TYR A 59 -7.09 -2.46 -0.53
N CYS A 60 -5.81 -2.59 -0.14
CA CYS A 60 -4.98 -3.69 -0.63
C CYS A 60 -4.95 -4.86 0.36
N PHE A 61 -4.61 -6.05 -0.15
CA PHE A 61 -4.63 -7.26 0.66
C PHE A 61 -3.58 -7.23 1.79
N ILE A 62 -2.46 -6.54 1.60
CA ILE A 62 -1.45 -6.39 2.65
C ILE A 62 -1.97 -5.48 3.76
N THR A 63 -2.70 -4.42 3.40
CA THR A 63 -3.40 -3.57 4.38
C THR A 63 -4.38 -4.39 5.19
N ASP A 64 -5.16 -5.25 4.53
CA ASP A 64 -6.13 -6.10 5.21
C ASP A 64 -5.44 -7.02 6.23
N TRP A 65 -4.37 -7.68 5.82
CA TRP A 65 -3.62 -8.56 6.71
C TRP A 65 -3.04 -7.82 7.91
N HIS A 66 -2.46 -6.64 7.68
CA HIS A 66 -1.91 -5.82 8.76
C HIS A 66 -3.00 -5.38 9.73
N TYR A 67 -4.14 -4.96 9.20
CA TYR A 67 -5.26 -4.55 10.05
C TYR A 67 -5.83 -5.70 10.87
N GLN A 68 -5.82 -6.92 10.33
CA GLN A 68 -6.21 -8.10 11.12
C GLN A 68 -5.29 -8.31 12.31
N VAL A 69 -3.98 -8.17 12.11
CA VAL A 69 -3.00 -8.26 13.20
C VAL A 69 -3.25 -7.17 14.24
N LEU A 70 -3.46 -5.93 13.79
CA LEU A 70 -3.73 -4.80 14.67
C LEU A 70 -5.01 -5.01 15.49
N ARG A 71 -6.06 -5.52 14.87
CA ARG A 71 -7.32 -5.81 15.59
C ARG A 71 -7.09 -6.86 16.68
N LYS A 72 -6.28 -7.86 16.41
CA LYS A 72 -5.93 -8.89 17.42
C LYS A 72 -5.11 -8.31 18.56
N LEU A 73 -4.38 -7.20 18.31
CA LEU A 73 -3.63 -6.48 19.33
C LEU A 73 -4.50 -5.46 20.10
N GLY A 74 -5.79 -5.35 19.74
CA GLY A 74 -6.72 -4.45 20.42
C GLY A 74 -6.89 -3.09 19.76
N GLU A 75 -6.25 -2.86 18.61
CA GLU A 75 -6.39 -1.60 17.89
C GLU A 75 -7.72 -1.56 17.15
N THR A 76 -8.36 -0.39 17.16
CA THR A 76 -9.62 -0.16 16.46
C THR A 76 -9.59 1.19 15.76
N GLY A 77 -10.57 1.41 14.88
CA GLY A 77 -10.72 2.71 14.23
C GLY A 77 -9.68 3.03 13.19
N MET A 78 -9.02 2.02 12.62
CA MET A 78 -8.06 2.25 11.53
C MET A 78 -8.77 2.85 10.31
N PRO A 79 -8.20 3.89 9.67
CA PRO A 79 -8.82 4.47 8.49
C PRO A 79 -8.78 3.51 7.30
N SER A 80 -9.67 3.71 6.32
CA SER A 80 -9.71 2.89 5.13
C SER A 80 -8.45 3.02 4.28
N SER A 81 -7.77 4.17 4.37
CA SER A 81 -6.50 4.39 3.68
C SER A 81 -5.35 4.00 4.58
N TYR A 82 -4.52 3.07 4.12
CA TYR A 82 -3.32 2.69 4.86
C TYR A 82 -2.31 3.84 4.94
N ILE A 83 -2.22 4.65 3.89
CA ILE A 83 -1.32 5.80 3.88
C ILE A 83 -1.76 6.82 4.92
N ALA A 84 -3.07 7.08 5.04
CA ALA A 84 -3.59 7.94 6.10
C ALA A 84 -3.27 7.37 7.48
N PHE A 85 -3.38 6.06 7.64
CA PHE A 85 -3.02 5.38 8.89
C PHE A 85 -1.55 5.59 9.23
N LEU A 86 -0.65 5.44 8.25
CA LEU A 86 0.78 5.68 8.47
C LEU A 86 1.07 7.14 8.83
N ILE A 87 0.42 8.08 8.17
CA ILE A 87 0.61 9.51 8.46
C ILE A 87 0.22 9.80 9.90
N GLU A 88 -0.93 9.29 10.34
CA GLU A 88 -1.36 9.45 11.74
C GLU A 88 -0.37 8.81 12.71
N LYS A 89 0.13 7.62 12.38
CA LYS A 89 1.04 6.89 13.25
C LYS A 89 2.35 7.64 13.46
N PHE A 90 2.88 8.27 12.41
CA PHE A 90 4.18 8.91 12.47
C PHE A 90 4.13 10.40 12.80
N THR A 91 3.01 11.08 12.57
CA THR A 91 2.91 12.53 12.76
C THR A 91 1.84 12.94 13.79
N GLY A 92 0.93 12.03 14.15
CA GLY A 92 -0.19 12.35 15.03
C GLY A 92 -1.35 13.04 14.34
N TRP A 93 -1.23 13.38 13.04
CA TRP A 93 -2.30 14.01 12.28
C TRP A 93 -2.97 13.00 11.36
N LEU A 94 -4.29 12.90 11.47
CA LEU A 94 -5.08 12.02 10.59
C LEU A 94 -5.69 12.84 9.46
N PRO A 95 -5.18 12.70 8.23
CA PRO A 95 -5.81 13.35 7.08
C PRO A 95 -7.12 12.64 6.73
N GLU A 96 -7.97 13.34 5.97
CA GLU A 96 -9.22 12.75 5.49
C GLU A 96 -8.92 11.54 4.59
N ALA A 97 -9.49 10.38 4.94
CA ALA A 97 -9.20 9.13 4.23
C ALA A 97 -9.60 9.19 2.76
N ASP A 98 -10.75 9.80 2.45
CA ASP A 98 -11.22 9.91 1.06
C ASP A 98 -10.26 10.73 0.21
N LEU A 99 -9.74 11.82 0.77
CA LEU A 99 -8.76 12.65 0.07
C LEU A 99 -7.46 11.89 -0.19
N VAL A 100 -6.97 11.18 0.82
CA VAL A 100 -5.74 10.38 0.69
C VAL A 100 -5.95 9.25 -0.32
N ASN A 101 -7.10 8.58 -0.28
CA ASN A 101 -7.42 7.53 -1.24
C ASN A 101 -7.44 8.07 -2.67
N THR A 102 -8.05 9.24 -2.88
CA THR A 102 -8.09 9.87 -4.20
C THR A 102 -6.69 10.16 -4.72
N TRP A 103 -5.84 10.77 -3.90
CA TRP A 103 -4.46 11.06 -4.29
C TRP A 103 -3.66 9.78 -4.53
N THR A 104 -3.88 8.75 -3.71
CA THR A 104 -3.20 7.47 -3.90
C THR A 104 -3.55 6.86 -5.26
N VAL A 105 -4.82 6.88 -5.63
CA VAL A 105 -5.28 6.36 -6.93
C VAL A 105 -4.67 7.18 -8.07
N VAL A 106 -4.69 8.51 -7.97
CA VAL A 106 -4.12 9.38 -9.00
C VAL A 106 -2.63 9.12 -9.17
N ILE A 107 -1.88 9.09 -8.06
CA ILE A 107 -0.44 8.85 -8.10
C ILE A 107 -0.15 7.46 -8.68
N THR A 108 -0.92 6.45 -8.30
CA THR A 108 -0.74 5.09 -8.82
C THR A 108 -1.02 5.02 -10.33
N ALA A 109 -2.03 5.74 -10.80
CA ALA A 109 -2.31 5.82 -12.23
C ALA A 109 -1.14 6.44 -12.99
N VAL A 110 -0.56 7.53 -12.46
CA VAL A 110 0.62 8.16 -13.06
C VAL A 110 1.80 7.20 -13.06
N LEU A 111 2.03 6.49 -11.96
CA LEU A 111 3.10 5.50 -11.85
C LEU A 111 2.91 4.36 -12.86
N LEU A 112 1.67 3.93 -13.07
CA LEU A 112 1.37 2.90 -14.05
C LEU A 112 1.72 3.37 -15.46
N VAL A 113 1.36 4.60 -15.80
CA VAL A 113 1.72 5.19 -17.10
C VAL A 113 3.23 5.24 -17.26
N CYS A 114 3.95 5.70 -16.23
CA CYS A 114 5.41 5.72 -16.25
C CYS A 114 6.00 4.32 -16.42
N SER A 115 5.45 3.33 -15.72
CA SER A 115 5.94 1.96 -15.79
C SER A 115 5.72 1.36 -17.17
N VAL A 116 4.54 1.57 -17.75
CA VAL A 116 4.24 1.11 -19.12
C VAL A 116 5.20 1.78 -20.10
N TRP A 117 5.42 3.07 -19.97
CA TRP A 117 6.30 3.80 -20.87
C TRP A 117 7.73 3.27 -20.82
N VAL A 118 8.31 3.10 -19.62
CA VAL A 118 9.70 2.64 -19.51
C VAL A 118 9.88 1.17 -19.89
N ASN A 119 8.82 0.35 -19.77
CA ASN A 119 8.92 -1.07 -20.09
C ASN A 119 8.62 -1.38 -21.57
N PHE A 120 7.71 -0.64 -22.20
CA PHE A 120 7.20 -0.99 -23.51
C PHE A 120 7.51 0.04 -24.59
N VAL A 121 7.74 1.28 -24.23
CA VAL A 121 7.98 2.36 -25.19
C VAL A 121 9.45 2.72 -25.24
N LYS A 122 10.02 3.03 -24.09
CA LYS A 122 11.40 3.53 -24.04
C LYS A 122 12.43 2.45 -24.28
N LYS A 123 12.25 1.28 -23.70
CA LYS A 123 13.21 0.17 -23.76
C LYS A 123 14.67 0.61 -23.74
#